data_63a3798c4cb9d6d55a1733b7ff1314aa
#
_entry.id   63a3798c4cb9d6d55a1733b7ff1314aa
#
_cell.length_a   1.000
_cell.length_b   1.000
_cell.length_c   1.000
_cell.angle_alpha   90.00
_cell.angle_beta   90.00
_cell.angle_gamma   90.00
#
_symmetry.space_group_name_H-M   'P 1'
#
loop_
_entity.id
_entity.type
_entity.pdbx_description
1 polymer ?
#
loop_
_entity_poly.entity_id
_entity_poly.type
_entity_poly.pdbx_seq_one_letter_code
_entity_poly.pdbx_strand_id
1 'polypeptide(L)'
;MFKEELSLVPHLPGCYLMKNKDNIVIYVGKSKNLKNRLSSYFQREHTGKTMMLVREIDHFEYIVTNTEMESLLLEINLIKKYNPKYNILYRDDKSYPYIELTSDKVPTLRIIRRINVKKVKNNLFGPYPNVGAARKVVEILNRIYPLRKCKTYEKRECLYYHIGQCLGYCTHDVEPDKIKEMKSEIISFLNGNTKVLTDRITEKMKISSDNLDYEKALEYKELLNYINITTEKQKVDLDNSVNIDVASYYTKDNYISIQILFIRGGKLLDRNRNIFPMIDTEEEEFSRYLSEFYNKNVSMPKEVLVPDNLNKEVFEEVFKIKFMTPIKGEKKKILDLAYDNARIYYEEQMTYIKRDEDKITNALEELKDKLKLDSVDRIELFDNSNLFGTFNVSGMVVFVDGKPSKNDYRKFKITNDKNDDYGTMREVIYRRYFRVLKDGLVKPSLVIVDGGLGQINVAREVINELGLDIPVCGLKKDDKHATNVLLGFDPVVEIPIDKRSDLFLLLTKMQTEVHNFTISYHKQIRSKGALSTVLDNIEGIGEVRKNKLLKKYKTISKMKEASLEELEEILPKDTAITFKEFLDNYDK
;
A
#
# COMPACT_ATOMS: atom_id res chain seq x y z
N MET A 1 20.39 27.52 -13.41
CA MET A 1 20.49 26.63 -12.30
C MET A 1 21.16 25.35 -12.79
N PHE A 2 22.15 24.81 -12.13
CA PHE A 2 22.90 23.55 -12.44
C PHE A 2 23.71 23.47 -13.74
N LYS A 3 24.00 24.57 -14.46
CA LYS A 3 24.76 24.51 -15.75
C LYS A 3 26.16 23.94 -15.60
N GLU A 4 26.86 24.28 -14.53
CA GLU A 4 28.23 23.81 -14.28
C GLU A 4 28.22 22.34 -13.87
N GLU A 5 27.34 21.93 -12.96
CA GLU A 5 27.19 20.55 -12.51
C GLU A 5 26.78 19.62 -13.66
N LEU A 6 25.84 20.05 -14.50
CA LEU A 6 25.40 19.29 -15.68
C LEU A 6 26.54 19.11 -16.71
N SER A 7 27.49 20.04 -16.78
CA SER A 7 28.63 19.90 -17.69
C SER A 7 29.53 18.72 -17.33
N LEU A 8 29.61 18.39 -16.04
CA LEU A 8 30.44 17.31 -15.49
C LEU A 8 29.78 15.92 -15.58
N VAL A 9 28.47 15.85 -15.85
CA VAL A 9 27.77 14.59 -15.97
C VAL A 9 28.19 13.85 -17.23
N PRO A 10 28.56 12.55 -17.14
CA PRO A 10 29.00 11.78 -18.29
C PRO A 10 27.82 11.31 -19.18
N HIS A 11 28.13 11.04 -20.46
CA HIS A 11 27.20 10.41 -21.42
C HIS A 11 27.21 8.88 -21.28
N LEU A 12 26.98 8.39 -20.07
CA LEU A 12 27.00 6.97 -19.71
C LEU A 12 25.66 6.56 -19.07
N PRO A 13 25.33 5.26 -19.09
CA PRO A 13 24.18 4.75 -18.37
C PRO A 13 24.36 4.86 -16.84
N GLY A 14 23.28 4.98 -16.11
CA GLY A 14 23.33 5.04 -14.66
C GLY A 14 22.02 5.46 -14.02
N CYS A 15 22.07 5.66 -12.72
CA CYS A 15 20.97 6.18 -11.91
C CYS A 15 21.29 7.56 -11.37
N TYR A 16 20.27 8.37 -11.22
CA TYR A 16 20.34 9.70 -10.59
C TYR A 16 19.37 9.82 -9.44
N LEU A 17 19.78 10.58 -8.43
CA LEU A 17 19.02 10.84 -7.21
C LEU A 17 18.85 12.35 -7.10
N MET A 18 17.61 12.82 -7.10
CA MET A 18 17.28 14.23 -6.88
C MET A 18 17.00 14.44 -5.40
N LYS A 19 17.59 15.46 -4.82
CA LYS A 19 17.50 15.77 -3.39
C LYS A 19 16.98 17.18 -3.16
N ASN A 20 16.26 17.34 -2.05
CA ASN A 20 15.80 18.64 -1.59
C ASN A 20 16.84 19.31 -0.67
N LYS A 21 16.53 20.52 -0.20
CA LYS A 21 17.38 21.31 0.71
C LYS A 21 17.76 20.59 2.02
N ASP A 22 16.93 19.65 2.46
CA ASP A 22 17.17 18.83 3.65
C ASP A 22 18.02 17.59 3.34
N ASN A 23 18.63 17.50 2.14
CA ASN A 23 19.40 16.35 1.65
C ASN A 23 18.59 15.03 1.61
N ILE A 24 17.26 15.13 1.52
CA ILE A 24 16.36 13.98 1.39
C ILE A 24 16.22 13.63 -0.08
N VAL A 25 16.36 12.33 -0.41
CA VAL A 25 16.14 11.85 -1.77
C VAL A 25 14.63 11.90 -2.06
N ILE A 26 14.25 12.77 -3.01
CA ILE A 26 12.85 13.01 -3.40
C ILE A 26 12.46 12.29 -4.69
N TYR A 27 13.43 11.93 -5.53
CA TYR A 27 13.22 11.17 -6.75
C TYR A 27 14.46 10.36 -7.13
N VAL A 28 14.25 9.15 -7.67
CA VAL A 28 15.27 8.29 -8.24
C VAL A 28 14.86 7.91 -9.66
N GLY A 29 15.77 7.96 -10.60
CA GLY A 29 15.52 7.51 -11.97
C GLY A 29 16.77 6.89 -12.60
N LYS A 30 16.55 6.02 -13.59
CA LYS A 30 17.62 5.48 -14.44
C LYS A 30 17.72 6.25 -15.75
N SER A 31 18.85 6.14 -16.43
CA SER A 31 19.01 6.63 -17.78
C SER A 31 20.07 5.84 -18.55
N LYS A 32 19.87 5.70 -19.87
CA LYS A 32 20.90 5.26 -20.82
C LYS A 32 21.99 6.30 -21.04
N ASN A 33 21.66 7.58 -20.82
CA ASN A 33 22.55 8.72 -20.95
C ASN A 33 22.21 9.76 -19.87
N LEU A 34 22.94 9.70 -18.76
CA LEU A 34 22.74 10.55 -17.60
C LEU A 34 22.72 12.04 -17.95
N LYS A 35 23.68 12.50 -18.78
CA LYS A 35 23.77 13.91 -19.15
C LYS A 35 22.55 14.42 -19.88
N ASN A 36 22.11 13.72 -20.92
CA ASN A 36 20.94 14.11 -21.69
C ASN A 36 19.69 14.11 -20.81
N ARG A 37 19.58 13.13 -19.93
CA ARG A 37 18.43 12.96 -19.05
C ARG A 37 18.32 14.05 -18.01
N LEU A 38 19.39 14.30 -17.25
CA LEU A 38 19.42 15.36 -16.24
C LEU A 38 19.23 16.73 -16.87
N SER A 39 19.84 16.98 -18.04
CA SER A 39 19.64 18.23 -18.78
C SER A 39 18.17 18.47 -19.15
N SER A 40 17.41 17.43 -19.50
CA SER A 40 16.01 17.57 -19.91
C SER A 40 15.11 18.11 -18.79
N TYR A 41 15.41 17.86 -17.51
CA TYR A 41 14.65 18.40 -16.38
C TYR A 41 14.86 19.92 -16.18
N PHE A 42 16.01 20.45 -16.54
CA PHE A 42 16.37 21.84 -16.24
C PHE A 42 16.33 22.77 -17.45
N GLN A 43 16.21 22.21 -18.65
CA GLN A 43 16.22 22.99 -19.93
C GLN A 43 14.82 23.14 -20.54
N ARG A 44 13.81 22.47 -20.04
CA ARG A 44 12.44 22.51 -20.59
C ARG A 44 11.47 23.01 -19.53
N GLU A 45 10.39 23.62 -19.99
CA GLU A 45 9.24 23.90 -19.13
C GLU A 45 8.50 22.60 -18.84
N HIS A 46 8.10 22.42 -17.59
CA HIS A 46 7.39 21.26 -17.11
C HIS A 46 6.03 21.65 -16.53
N THR A 47 5.07 20.75 -16.59
CA THR A 47 3.73 20.91 -16.02
C THR A 47 3.46 19.84 -14.97
N GLY A 48 2.45 20.04 -14.15
CA GLY A 48 1.98 19.05 -13.20
C GLY A 48 3.03 18.58 -12.19
N LYS A 49 3.13 17.28 -11.99
CA LYS A 49 4.00 16.65 -10.97
C LYS A 49 5.48 16.87 -11.24
N THR A 50 5.90 16.91 -12.52
CA THR A 50 7.29 17.18 -12.89
C THR A 50 7.70 18.60 -12.53
N MET A 51 6.83 19.59 -12.72
CA MET A 51 7.09 20.97 -12.29
C MET A 51 7.26 21.05 -10.76
N MET A 52 6.43 20.34 -10.00
CA MET A 52 6.55 20.28 -8.53
C MET A 52 7.88 19.63 -8.11
N LEU A 53 8.28 18.54 -8.77
CA LEU A 53 9.57 17.90 -8.55
C LEU A 53 10.71 18.88 -8.80
N VAL A 54 10.77 19.51 -9.99
CA VAL A 54 11.85 20.42 -10.37
C VAL A 54 11.98 21.62 -9.42
N ARG A 55 10.86 22.14 -8.91
CA ARG A 55 10.87 23.23 -7.91
C ARG A 55 11.45 22.81 -6.55
N GLU A 56 11.33 21.53 -6.19
CA GLU A 56 11.79 21.01 -4.90
C GLU A 56 13.25 20.52 -4.96
N ILE A 57 13.84 20.37 -6.15
CA ILE A 57 15.24 19.94 -6.31
C ILE A 57 16.19 21.06 -5.85
N ASP A 58 17.06 20.71 -4.91
CA ASP A 58 18.18 21.55 -4.48
C ASP A 58 19.49 21.12 -5.16
N HIS A 59 19.75 19.82 -5.20
CA HIS A 59 20.90 19.23 -5.89
C HIS A 59 20.59 17.81 -6.34
N PHE A 60 21.50 17.24 -7.16
CA PHE A 60 21.38 15.87 -7.61
C PHE A 60 22.70 15.12 -7.45
N GLU A 61 22.61 13.82 -7.25
CA GLU A 61 23.73 12.88 -7.31
C GLU A 61 23.48 11.89 -8.44
N TYR A 62 24.55 11.30 -8.96
CA TYR A 62 24.42 10.21 -9.95
C TYR A 62 25.42 9.09 -9.69
N ILE A 63 25.06 7.89 -10.13
CA ILE A 63 25.88 6.68 -10.06
C ILE A 63 25.96 6.13 -11.47
N VAL A 64 27.16 6.07 -12.02
CA VAL A 64 27.42 5.48 -13.35
C VAL A 64 27.39 3.97 -13.24
N THR A 65 26.81 3.32 -14.24
CA THR A 65 26.79 1.86 -14.39
C THR A 65 27.40 1.46 -15.73
N ASN A 66 27.80 0.21 -15.88
CA ASN A 66 28.38 -0.26 -17.14
C ASN A 66 27.30 -0.62 -18.16
N THR A 67 26.11 -1.02 -17.70
CA THR A 67 25.01 -1.48 -18.54
C THR A 67 23.67 -0.88 -18.12
N GLU A 68 22.71 -0.87 -19.04
CA GLU A 68 21.34 -0.48 -18.75
C GLU A 68 20.64 -1.44 -17.76
N MET A 69 21.01 -2.71 -17.79
CA MET A 69 20.55 -3.71 -16.82
C MET A 69 20.99 -3.36 -15.39
N GLU A 70 22.28 -3.01 -15.21
CA GLU A 70 22.78 -2.57 -13.91
C GLU A 70 22.05 -1.31 -13.43
N SER A 71 21.76 -0.36 -14.33
CA SER A 71 20.98 0.84 -13.97
C SER A 71 19.58 0.48 -13.51
N LEU A 72 18.89 -0.44 -14.18
CA LEU A 72 17.55 -0.88 -13.79
C LEU A 72 17.53 -1.55 -12.41
N LEU A 73 18.45 -2.46 -12.16
CA LEU A 73 18.59 -3.13 -10.85
C LEU A 73 18.94 -2.14 -9.74
N LEU A 74 19.81 -1.19 -10.04
CA LEU A 74 20.21 -0.14 -9.10
C LEU A 74 19.04 0.80 -8.79
N GLU A 75 18.26 1.22 -9.78
CA GLU A 75 17.05 2.03 -9.61
C GLU A 75 16.06 1.37 -8.67
N ILE A 76 15.72 0.08 -8.91
CA ILE A 76 14.81 -0.71 -8.06
C ILE A 76 15.30 -0.72 -6.60
N ASN A 77 16.60 -0.94 -6.39
CA ASN A 77 17.18 -0.99 -5.05
C ASN A 77 17.18 0.37 -4.35
N LEU A 78 17.49 1.44 -5.09
CA LEU A 78 17.50 2.82 -4.56
C LEU A 78 16.07 3.29 -4.22
N ILE A 79 15.08 3.03 -5.06
CA ILE A 79 13.67 3.34 -4.78
C ILE A 79 13.23 2.61 -3.51
N LYS A 80 13.56 1.32 -3.37
CA LYS A 80 13.24 0.55 -2.17
C LYS A 80 13.94 1.07 -0.90
N LYS A 81 15.19 1.51 -1.03
CA LYS A 81 16.01 2.04 0.09
C LYS A 81 15.51 3.38 0.58
N TYR A 82 15.27 4.33 -0.34
CA TYR A 82 14.96 5.72 -0.01
C TYR A 82 13.47 6.03 0.05
N ASN A 83 12.62 5.23 -0.58
CA ASN A 83 11.17 5.44 -0.66
C ASN A 83 10.81 6.88 -1.10
N PRO A 84 11.31 7.37 -2.25
CA PRO A 84 11.26 8.78 -2.58
C PRO A 84 9.85 9.29 -2.82
N LYS A 85 9.57 10.54 -2.47
CA LYS A 85 8.25 11.18 -2.53
C LYS A 85 7.63 11.18 -3.94
N TYR A 86 8.44 11.40 -4.96
CA TYR A 86 7.99 11.55 -6.34
C TYR A 86 8.02 10.27 -7.15
N ASN A 87 8.75 9.23 -6.70
CA ASN A 87 8.64 7.92 -7.33
C ASN A 87 7.25 7.32 -7.07
N ILE A 88 6.75 6.63 -8.07
CA ILE A 88 5.52 5.88 -7.91
C ILE A 88 5.88 4.62 -7.16
N LEU A 89 5.46 4.58 -5.91
CA LEU A 89 5.51 3.34 -5.16
C LEU A 89 4.26 2.56 -5.55
N TYR A 90 4.47 1.34 -5.96
CA TYR A 90 3.40 0.37 -6.04
C TYR A 90 2.82 0.20 -4.63
N ARG A 91 1.85 1.08 -4.28
CA ARG A 91 1.24 1.17 -2.94
C ARG A 91 0.30 0.02 -2.63
N ASP A 92 0.07 -0.87 -3.59
CA ASP A 92 -0.69 -2.07 -3.31
C ASP A 92 0.21 -3.02 -2.51
N ASP A 93 0.32 -2.71 -1.20
CA ASP A 93 0.93 -3.57 -0.16
C ASP A 93 0.16 -4.89 0.02
N LYS A 94 -0.93 -5.05 -0.73
CA LYS A 94 -1.68 -6.29 -0.85
C LYS A 94 -0.87 -7.22 -1.74
N SER A 95 0.08 -7.94 -1.14
CA SER A 95 0.62 -9.12 -1.81
C SER A 95 -0.56 -9.98 -2.26
N TYR A 96 -0.68 -10.18 -3.57
CA TYR A 96 -1.73 -11.00 -4.14
C TYR A 96 -1.71 -12.38 -3.48
N PRO A 97 -2.87 -12.93 -3.11
CA PRO A 97 -2.92 -14.28 -2.58
C PRO A 97 -2.62 -15.29 -3.67
N TYR A 98 -1.93 -16.34 -3.26
CA TYR A 98 -1.68 -17.54 -4.05
C TYR A 98 -2.40 -18.71 -3.40
N ILE A 99 -2.82 -19.67 -4.21
CA ILE A 99 -3.27 -20.97 -3.74
C ILE A 99 -2.06 -21.87 -3.70
N GLU A 100 -1.73 -22.40 -2.54
CA GLU A 100 -0.64 -23.34 -2.33
C GLU A 100 -1.20 -24.74 -2.15
N LEU A 101 -0.72 -25.68 -2.99
CA LEU A 101 -0.90 -27.11 -2.80
C LEU A 101 0.41 -27.68 -2.28
N THR A 102 0.41 -28.19 -1.05
CA THR A 102 1.63 -28.72 -0.45
C THR A 102 2.10 -29.99 -1.15
N SER A 103 3.42 -30.17 -1.20
CA SER A 103 4.05 -31.35 -1.82
C SER A 103 4.19 -32.56 -0.88
N ASP A 104 3.77 -32.41 0.37
CA ASP A 104 3.87 -33.45 1.39
C ASP A 104 3.06 -34.70 1.05
N LYS A 105 3.37 -35.82 1.73
CA LYS A 105 2.58 -37.06 1.64
C LYS A 105 1.12 -36.86 2.01
N VAL A 106 0.84 -35.81 2.80
CA VAL A 106 -0.50 -35.40 3.22
C VAL A 106 -0.79 -34.01 2.66
N PRO A 107 -1.34 -33.91 1.44
CA PRO A 107 -1.51 -32.63 0.77
C PRO A 107 -2.57 -31.77 1.46
N THR A 108 -2.28 -30.46 1.54
CA THR A 108 -3.21 -29.45 2.01
C THR A 108 -3.31 -28.33 0.97
N LEU A 109 -4.48 -27.73 0.86
CA LEU A 109 -4.74 -26.60 -0.01
C LEU A 109 -5.02 -25.37 0.84
N ARG A 110 -4.23 -24.30 0.65
CA ARG A 110 -4.35 -23.10 1.46
C ARG A 110 -4.05 -21.83 0.67
N ILE A 111 -4.53 -20.71 1.17
CA ILE A 111 -4.23 -19.39 0.60
C ILE A 111 -3.06 -18.79 1.38
N ILE A 112 -2.04 -18.35 0.65
CA ILE A 112 -0.87 -17.68 1.22
C ILE A 112 -0.66 -16.34 0.54
N ARG A 113 -0.13 -15.35 1.28
CA ARG A 113 0.12 -13.99 0.78
C ARG A 113 1.60 -13.59 0.78
N ARG A 114 2.36 -14.08 1.78
CA ARG A 114 3.80 -13.80 1.89
C ARG A 114 4.58 -15.05 1.54
N ILE A 115 5.43 -14.95 0.52
CA ILE A 115 6.22 -16.07 0.04
C ILE A 115 7.69 -15.72 0.19
N ASN A 116 8.41 -16.56 0.91
CA ASN A 116 9.87 -16.53 0.90
C ASN A 116 10.34 -17.44 -0.23
N VAL A 117 10.63 -16.83 -1.39
CA VAL A 117 10.92 -17.53 -2.66
C VAL A 117 12.01 -18.58 -2.53
N LYS A 118 12.98 -18.38 -1.64
CA LYS A 118 14.12 -19.31 -1.47
C LYS A 118 13.76 -20.64 -0.79
N LYS A 119 12.53 -20.81 -0.29
CA LYS A 119 12.11 -22.00 0.49
C LYS A 119 10.85 -22.70 -0.01
N VAL A 120 10.29 -22.32 -1.17
CA VAL A 120 9.03 -22.92 -1.63
C VAL A 120 9.29 -24.20 -2.40
N LYS A 121 9.00 -25.35 -1.77
CA LYS A 121 8.99 -26.69 -2.40
C LYS A 121 7.61 -27.09 -2.93
N ASN A 122 6.59 -26.25 -2.75
CA ASN A 122 5.19 -26.56 -3.02
C ASN A 122 4.71 -25.94 -4.34
N ASN A 123 3.64 -26.48 -4.91
CA ASN A 123 3.01 -25.92 -6.09
C ASN A 123 2.21 -24.66 -5.72
N LEU A 124 2.50 -23.55 -6.39
CA LEU A 124 1.82 -22.27 -6.21
C LEU A 124 1.05 -21.90 -7.46
N PHE A 125 -0.20 -21.47 -7.28
CA PHE A 125 -1.09 -21.04 -8.35
C PHE A 125 -1.58 -19.61 -8.09
N GLY A 126 -1.61 -18.79 -9.11
CA GLY A 126 -1.99 -17.37 -9.03
C GLY A 126 -0.99 -16.49 -9.80
N PRO A 127 -0.93 -15.19 -9.55
CA PRO A 127 -1.59 -14.47 -8.45
C PRO A 127 -3.11 -14.33 -8.63
N TYR A 128 -3.87 -14.34 -7.52
CA TYR A 128 -5.30 -14.06 -7.51
C TYR A 128 -5.54 -12.65 -6.97
N PRO A 129 -5.87 -11.65 -7.79
CA PRO A 129 -6.14 -10.30 -7.30
C PRO A 129 -7.39 -10.23 -6.41
N ASN A 130 -8.37 -11.10 -6.66
CA ASN A 130 -9.56 -11.22 -5.82
C ASN A 130 -9.42 -12.33 -4.78
N VAL A 131 -9.20 -11.92 -3.52
CA VAL A 131 -9.11 -12.87 -2.38
C VAL A 131 -10.39 -13.69 -2.19
N GLY A 132 -11.55 -13.10 -2.46
CA GLY A 132 -12.85 -13.79 -2.38
C GLY A 132 -12.94 -14.91 -3.41
N ALA A 133 -12.52 -14.66 -4.65
CA ALA A 133 -12.46 -15.67 -5.69
C ALA A 133 -11.50 -16.81 -5.33
N ALA A 134 -10.28 -16.49 -4.85
CA ALA A 134 -9.32 -17.50 -4.41
C ALA A 134 -9.88 -18.37 -3.26
N ARG A 135 -10.56 -17.75 -2.28
CA ARG A 135 -11.21 -18.48 -1.18
C ARG A 135 -12.28 -19.43 -1.68
N LYS A 136 -13.11 -18.97 -2.61
CA LYS A 136 -14.19 -19.79 -3.18
C LYS A 136 -13.63 -20.98 -3.95
N VAL A 137 -12.56 -20.78 -4.73
CA VAL A 137 -11.86 -21.87 -5.43
C VAL A 137 -11.31 -22.91 -4.45
N VAL A 138 -10.64 -22.48 -3.38
CA VAL A 138 -10.12 -23.39 -2.34
C VAL A 138 -11.26 -24.12 -1.62
N GLU A 139 -12.37 -23.45 -1.34
CA GLU A 139 -13.56 -24.06 -0.74
C GLU A 139 -14.13 -25.16 -1.63
N ILE A 140 -14.34 -24.89 -2.92
CA ILE A 140 -14.84 -25.85 -3.90
C ILE A 140 -13.94 -27.08 -3.97
N LEU A 141 -12.63 -26.87 -4.14
CA LEU A 141 -11.67 -27.96 -4.22
C LEU A 141 -11.63 -28.80 -2.93
N ASN A 142 -11.73 -28.17 -1.76
CA ASN A 142 -11.77 -28.86 -0.48
C ASN A 142 -13.09 -29.64 -0.23
N ARG A 143 -14.17 -29.29 -0.91
CA ARG A 143 -15.44 -30.08 -0.89
C ARG A 143 -15.35 -31.31 -1.79
N ILE A 144 -14.69 -31.20 -2.93
CA ILE A 144 -14.62 -32.25 -3.94
C ILE A 144 -13.54 -33.28 -3.59
N TYR A 145 -12.38 -32.77 -3.18
CA TYR A 145 -11.22 -33.60 -2.84
C TYR A 145 -11.06 -33.71 -1.32
N PRO A 146 -11.05 -34.95 -0.77
CA PRO A 146 -10.93 -35.19 0.66
C PRO A 146 -9.50 -35.01 1.17
N LEU A 147 -8.97 -33.78 1.01
CA LEU A 147 -7.66 -33.38 1.49
C LEU A 147 -7.66 -33.16 3.00
N ARG A 148 -6.48 -33.09 3.59
CA ARG A 148 -6.33 -32.70 4.99
C ARG A 148 -6.70 -31.22 5.20
N LYS A 149 -7.57 -30.94 6.19
CA LYS A 149 -8.05 -29.59 6.55
C LYS A 149 -7.58 -29.14 7.94
N CYS A 150 -7.29 -30.09 8.84
CA CYS A 150 -6.86 -29.81 10.21
C CYS A 150 -5.41 -29.30 10.28
N LYS A 151 -5.11 -28.46 11.27
CA LYS A 151 -3.76 -27.95 11.54
C LYS A 151 -2.90 -28.98 12.30
N THR A 152 -3.49 -29.64 13.28
CA THR A 152 -2.86 -30.63 14.15
C THR A 152 -3.36 -32.03 13.83
N TYR A 153 -2.52 -33.04 14.05
CA TYR A 153 -2.93 -34.43 13.95
C TYR A 153 -3.63 -34.85 15.25
N GLU A 154 -4.88 -35.30 15.13
CA GLU A 154 -5.57 -35.94 16.24
C GLU A 154 -5.35 -37.44 16.19
N LYS A 155 -5.33 -38.12 17.36
CA LYS A 155 -5.18 -39.58 17.44
C LYS A 155 -6.50 -40.33 17.23
N ARG A 156 -7.54 -39.64 16.77
CA ARG A 156 -8.88 -40.17 16.53
C ARG A 156 -9.45 -39.60 15.24
N GLU A 157 -10.44 -40.30 14.68
CA GLU A 157 -11.19 -39.82 13.53
C GLU A 157 -11.97 -38.56 13.87
N CYS A 158 -11.87 -37.57 12.99
CA CYS A 158 -12.51 -36.28 13.17
C CYS A 158 -13.79 -36.17 12.32
N LEU A 159 -14.58 -35.12 12.56
CA LEU A 159 -15.79 -34.83 11.81
C LEU A 159 -15.57 -34.87 10.28
N TYR A 160 -14.48 -34.29 9.78
CA TYR A 160 -14.19 -34.28 8.34
C TYR A 160 -14.02 -35.68 7.74
N TYR A 161 -13.57 -36.65 8.51
CA TYR A 161 -13.49 -38.04 8.07
C TYR A 161 -14.89 -38.64 7.95
N HIS A 162 -15.70 -38.48 8.98
CA HIS A 162 -17.05 -39.05 9.01
C HIS A 162 -17.99 -38.46 7.94
N ILE A 163 -17.81 -37.18 7.57
CA ILE A 163 -18.58 -36.57 6.47
C ILE A 163 -17.95 -36.75 5.10
N GLY A 164 -16.90 -37.59 4.96
CA GLY A 164 -16.25 -37.92 3.69
C GLY A 164 -15.42 -36.80 3.08
N GLN A 165 -15.11 -35.76 3.85
CA GLN A 165 -14.33 -34.60 3.40
C GLN A 165 -12.83 -34.68 3.72
N CYS A 166 -12.35 -35.78 4.33
CA CYS A 166 -10.96 -36.10 4.61
C CYS A 166 -10.76 -37.61 4.54
N LEU A 167 -9.62 -38.09 4.04
CA LEU A 167 -9.31 -39.53 4.00
C LEU A 167 -8.76 -40.06 5.33
N GLY A 168 -8.81 -39.29 6.41
CA GLY A 168 -8.34 -39.74 7.73
C GLY A 168 -6.82 -39.91 7.84
N TYR A 169 -6.05 -39.07 7.21
CA TYR A 169 -4.57 -39.13 7.18
C TYR A 169 -3.88 -39.19 8.55
N CYS A 170 -4.61 -38.95 9.63
CA CYS A 170 -4.11 -39.03 11.00
C CYS A 170 -4.27 -40.44 11.62
N THR A 171 -5.17 -41.28 11.10
CA THR A 171 -5.53 -42.58 11.65
C THR A 171 -5.49 -43.71 10.61
N HIS A 172 -5.45 -43.37 9.32
CA HIS A 172 -5.47 -44.32 8.22
C HIS A 172 -4.31 -44.13 7.28
N ASP A 173 -3.74 -45.20 6.77
CA ASP A 173 -2.80 -45.21 5.68
C ASP A 173 -3.55 -44.99 4.37
N VAL A 174 -3.28 -43.88 3.69
CA VAL A 174 -3.88 -43.54 2.40
C VAL A 174 -2.94 -43.95 1.28
N GLU A 175 -3.45 -44.65 0.29
CA GLU A 175 -2.71 -45.10 -0.89
C GLU A 175 -2.03 -43.93 -1.60
N PRO A 176 -0.70 -44.02 -1.85
CA PRO A 176 0.05 -42.94 -2.51
C PRO A 176 -0.47 -42.58 -3.91
N ASP A 177 -0.97 -43.57 -4.66
CA ASP A 177 -1.46 -43.37 -6.03
C ASP A 177 -2.74 -42.54 -6.03
N LYS A 178 -3.65 -42.73 -5.06
CA LYS A 178 -4.86 -41.93 -4.88
C LYS A 178 -4.52 -40.46 -4.55
N ILE A 179 -3.49 -40.25 -3.71
CA ILE A 179 -3.01 -38.91 -3.39
C ILE A 179 -2.43 -38.24 -4.64
N LYS A 180 -1.65 -38.99 -5.44
CA LYS A 180 -1.03 -38.50 -6.68
C LYS A 180 -2.09 -38.12 -7.73
N GLU A 181 -3.12 -38.93 -7.90
CA GLU A 181 -4.24 -38.67 -8.78
C GLU A 181 -4.98 -37.38 -8.38
N MET A 182 -5.43 -37.25 -7.14
CA MET A 182 -6.09 -36.04 -6.63
C MET A 182 -5.23 -34.79 -6.83
N LYS A 183 -3.93 -34.86 -6.54
CA LYS A 183 -3.01 -33.74 -6.77
C LYS A 183 -2.93 -33.36 -8.24
N SER A 184 -2.85 -34.34 -9.13
CA SER A 184 -2.79 -34.12 -10.58
C SER A 184 -4.05 -33.43 -11.10
N GLU A 185 -5.22 -33.85 -10.66
CA GLU A 185 -6.50 -33.23 -11.03
C GLU A 185 -6.63 -31.79 -10.51
N ILE A 186 -6.25 -31.56 -9.25
CA ILE A 186 -6.23 -30.20 -8.66
C ILE A 186 -5.26 -29.29 -9.43
N ILE A 187 -4.08 -29.76 -9.74
CA ILE A 187 -3.09 -29.01 -10.54
C ILE A 187 -3.65 -28.70 -11.92
N SER A 188 -4.27 -29.69 -12.57
CA SER A 188 -4.89 -29.52 -13.88
C SER A 188 -5.98 -28.43 -13.86
N PHE A 189 -6.86 -28.46 -12.86
CA PHE A 189 -7.90 -27.45 -12.69
C PHE A 189 -7.33 -26.06 -12.42
N LEU A 190 -6.36 -25.94 -11.49
CA LEU A 190 -5.75 -24.66 -11.16
C LEU A 190 -4.90 -24.06 -12.30
N ASN A 191 -4.52 -24.90 -13.27
CA ASN A 191 -3.90 -24.49 -14.54
C ASN A 191 -4.93 -24.20 -15.65
N GLY A 192 -6.24 -24.21 -15.35
CA GLY A 192 -7.30 -23.79 -16.27
C GLY A 192 -8.07 -24.92 -16.96
N ASN A 193 -7.68 -26.18 -16.80
CA ASN A 193 -8.43 -27.30 -17.35
C ASN A 193 -9.60 -27.69 -16.43
N THR A 194 -10.78 -27.15 -16.74
CA THR A 194 -11.97 -27.36 -15.92
C THR A 194 -12.70 -28.67 -16.21
N LYS A 195 -12.42 -29.32 -17.37
CA LYS A 195 -13.19 -30.50 -17.85
C LYS A 195 -13.15 -31.66 -16.85
N VAL A 196 -11.97 -32.05 -16.35
CA VAL A 196 -11.83 -33.17 -15.41
C VAL A 196 -12.65 -32.94 -14.14
N LEU A 197 -12.62 -31.70 -13.63
CA LEU A 197 -13.36 -31.34 -12.43
C LEU A 197 -14.88 -31.31 -12.68
N THR A 198 -15.34 -30.78 -13.82
CA THR A 198 -16.77 -30.76 -14.15
C THR A 198 -17.33 -32.15 -14.38
N ASP A 199 -16.57 -33.04 -15.03
CA ASP A 199 -16.96 -34.44 -15.21
C ASP A 199 -17.09 -35.15 -13.85
N ARG A 200 -16.14 -34.98 -12.95
CA ARG A 200 -16.17 -35.56 -11.60
C ARG A 200 -17.33 -35.03 -10.72
N ILE A 201 -17.63 -33.73 -10.80
CA ILE A 201 -18.77 -33.15 -10.07
C ILE A 201 -20.10 -33.70 -10.65
N THR A 202 -20.17 -33.82 -11.98
CA THR A 202 -21.36 -34.35 -12.66
C THR A 202 -21.62 -35.81 -12.25
N GLU A 203 -20.55 -36.62 -12.17
CA GLU A 203 -20.64 -38.00 -11.69
C GLU A 203 -21.14 -38.07 -10.22
N LYS A 204 -20.53 -37.26 -9.33
CA LYS A 204 -20.95 -37.19 -7.93
C LYS A 204 -22.40 -36.71 -7.79
N MET A 205 -22.82 -35.74 -8.60
CA MET A 205 -24.22 -35.29 -8.63
C MET A 205 -25.18 -36.42 -9.01
N LYS A 206 -24.84 -37.22 -10.03
CA LYS A 206 -25.64 -38.38 -10.43
C LYS A 206 -25.73 -39.41 -9.33
N ILE A 207 -24.59 -39.83 -8.76
CA ILE A 207 -24.55 -40.79 -7.66
C ILE A 207 -25.40 -40.33 -6.46
N SER A 208 -25.33 -39.05 -6.09
CA SER A 208 -26.13 -38.49 -5.01
C SER A 208 -27.61 -38.49 -5.36
N SER A 209 -27.98 -38.20 -6.61
CA SER A 209 -29.36 -38.27 -7.09
C SER A 209 -29.89 -39.69 -7.09
N ASP A 210 -29.12 -40.68 -7.53
CA ASP A 210 -29.49 -42.10 -7.57
C ASP A 210 -29.67 -42.67 -6.16
N ASN A 211 -28.90 -42.15 -5.18
CA ASN A 211 -29.03 -42.49 -3.76
C ASN A 211 -30.12 -41.66 -3.04
N LEU A 212 -30.95 -40.90 -3.76
CA LEU A 212 -32.01 -40.03 -3.23
C LEU A 212 -31.52 -38.92 -2.27
N ASP A 213 -30.20 -38.60 -2.29
CA ASP A 213 -29.62 -37.52 -1.50
C ASP A 213 -29.70 -36.21 -2.30
N TYR A 214 -30.89 -35.66 -2.39
CA TYR A 214 -31.19 -34.51 -3.23
C TYR A 214 -30.50 -33.23 -2.75
N GLU A 215 -30.21 -33.12 -1.46
CA GLU A 215 -29.46 -31.94 -0.92
C GLU A 215 -28.04 -31.91 -1.46
N LYS A 216 -27.31 -33.02 -1.42
CA LYS A 216 -25.98 -33.11 -2.01
C LYS A 216 -25.99 -32.99 -3.53
N ALA A 217 -26.98 -33.54 -4.21
CA ALA A 217 -27.13 -33.38 -5.65
C ALA A 217 -27.33 -31.91 -6.03
N LEU A 218 -28.13 -31.16 -5.24
CA LEU A 218 -28.30 -29.71 -5.43
C LEU A 218 -27.00 -28.94 -5.19
N GLU A 219 -26.27 -29.25 -4.13
CA GLU A 219 -24.96 -28.64 -3.88
C GLU A 219 -24.00 -28.83 -5.06
N TYR A 220 -23.90 -30.03 -5.63
CA TYR A 220 -23.05 -30.29 -6.80
C TYR A 220 -23.55 -29.55 -8.04
N LYS A 221 -24.85 -29.40 -8.23
CA LYS A 221 -25.43 -28.58 -9.32
C LYS A 221 -25.05 -27.09 -9.19
N GLU A 222 -25.11 -26.55 -7.98
CA GLU A 222 -24.69 -25.15 -7.70
C GLU A 222 -23.20 -24.95 -7.96
N LEU A 223 -22.36 -25.93 -7.59
CA LEU A 223 -20.92 -25.90 -7.88
C LEU A 223 -20.63 -25.91 -9.39
N LEU A 224 -21.35 -26.74 -10.17
CA LEU A 224 -21.26 -26.76 -11.63
C LEU A 224 -21.67 -25.41 -12.23
N ASN A 225 -22.79 -24.84 -11.79
CA ASN A 225 -23.23 -23.51 -12.24
C ASN A 225 -22.19 -22.44 -11.91
N TYR A 226 -21.59 -22.47 -10.74
CA TYR A 226 -20.54 -21.51 -10.36
C TYR A 226 -19.30 -21.63 -11.26
N ILE A 227 -18.85 -22.85 -11.53
CA ILE A 227 -17.70 -23.11 -12.43
C ILE A 227 -18.07 -22.63 -13.85
N ASN A 228 -19.25 -22.93 -14.37
CA ASN A 228 -19.69 -22.51 -15.69
C ASN A 228 -19.76 -20.98 -15.82
N ILE A 229 -20.40 -20.28 -14.87
CA ILE A 229 -20.47 -18.81 -14.85
C ILE A 229 -19.07 -18.19 -14.82
N THR A 230 -18.14 -18.81 -14.08
CA THR A 230 -16.76 -18.31 -13.97
C THR A 230 -15.98 -18.56 -15.25
N THR A 231 -16.31 -19.62 -16.00
CA THR A 231 -15.66 -19.99 -17.27
C THR A 231 -16.29 -19.34 -18.50
N GLU A 232 -17.62 -19.14 -18.53
CA GLU A 232 -18.34 -18.57 -19.69
C GLU A 232 -18.07 -17.09 -19.93
N LYS A 233 -17.65 -16.33 -18.93
CA LYS A 233 -17.38 -14.89 -19.03
C LYS A 233 -16.07 -14.54 -19.76
N GLN A 234 -15.33 -15.51 -20.27
CA GLN A 234 -14.01 -15.26 -20.84
C GLN A 234 -13.99 -15.55 -22.35
N LYS A 235 -14.02 -14.46 -23.16
CA LYS A 235 -13.89 -14.49 -24.63
C LYS A 235 -12.46 -14.69 -25.16
N VAL A 236 -11.52 -15.16 -24.35
CA VAL A 236 -10.14 -15.40 -24.79
C VAL A 236 -9.91 -16.90 -24.81
N ASP A 237 -10.08 -17.51 -25.97
CA ASP A 237 -9.79 -18.94 -26.22
C ASP A 237 -8.39 -19.05 -26.85
N LEU A 238 -7.37 -19.12 -26.00
CA LEU A 238 -6.05 -19.59 -26.37
C LEU A 238 -5.92 -21.08 -26.06
N ASP A 239 -4.92 -21.73 -26.67
CA ASP A 239 -4.57 -23.10 -26.34
C ASP A 239 -4.40 -23.28 -24.81
N ASN A 240 -4.96 -24.34 -24.26
CA ASN A 240 -4.96 -24.66 -22.82
C ASN A 240 -3.56 -24.75 -22.17
N SER A 241 -2.49 -24.74 -22.97
CA SER A 241 -1.10 -24.72 -22.51
C SER A 241 -0.53 -23.34 -22.25
N VAL A 242 -1.27 -22.26 -22.61
CA VAL A 242 -0.76 -20.88 -22.60
C VAL A 242 -0.86 -20.26 -21.21
N ASN A 243 0.30 -19.90 -20.65
CA ASN A 243 0.44 -19.18 -19.39
C ASN A 243 1.26 -17.91 -19.64
N ILE A 244 0.58 -16.79 -19.86
CA ILE A 244 1.19 -15.51 -20.21
C ILE A 244 0.58 -14.36 -19.40
N ASP A 245 1.37 -13.31 -19.21
CA ASP A 245 0.86 -12.00 -18.82
C ASP A 245 0.87 -11.09 -20.03
N VAL A 246 -0.09 -10.18 -20.11
CA VAL A 246 -0.19 -9.21 -21.22
C VAL A 246 -0.28 -7.82 -20.61
N ALA A 247 0.78 -7.04 -20.78
CA ALA A 247 0.88 -5.70 -20.23
C ALA A 247 0.84 -4.65 -21.33
N SER A 248 -0.02 -3.65 -21.18
CA SER A 248 -0.11 -2.51 -22.08
C SER A 248 -0.47 -1.25 -21.30
N TYR A 249 -0.37 -0.11 -21.95
CA TYR A 249 -0.68 1.17 -21.33
C TYR A 249 -1.33 2.14 -22.33
N TYR A 250 -1.98 3.16 -21.80
CA TYR A 250 -2.53 4.30 -22.52
C TYR A 250 -2.13 5.59 -21.82
N THR A 251 -1.72 6.60 -22.59
CA THR A 251 -1.29 7.90 -22.07
C THR A 251 -2.10 9.04 -22.65
N LYS A 252 -2.48 9.98 -21.82
CA LYS A 252 -3.11 11.23 -22.21
C LYS A 252 -3.05 12.22 -21.02
N ASP A 253 -3.04 13.53 -21.29
CA ASP A 253 -3.11 14.61 -20.29
C ASP A 253 -2.06 14.44 -19.16
N ASN A 254 -0.85 14.02 -19.50
CA ASN A 254 0.25 13.73 -18.55
C ASN A 254 -0.06 12.61 -17.51
N TYR A 255 -1.01 11.72 -17.81
CA TYR A 255 -1.31 10.52 -17.04
C TYR A 255 -1.03 9.27 -17.85
N ILE A 256 -0.59 8.22 -17.17
CA ILE A 256 -0.46 6.88 -17.73
C ILE A 256 -1.42 5.93 -17.03
N SER A 257 -2.18 5.19 -17.81
CA SER A 257 -3.04 4.10 -17.36
C SER A 257 -2.42 2.78 -17.82
N ILE A 258 -2.12 1.89 -16.88
CA ILE A 258 -1.46 0.60 -17.15
C ILE A 258 -2.42 -0.53 -16.84
N GLN A 259 -2.45 -1.51 -17.75
CA GLN A 259 -3.25 -2.73 -17.62
C GLN A 259 -2.34 -3.95 -17.77
N ILE A 260 -2.42 -4.90 -16.84
CA ILE A 260 -1.82 -6.23 -16.95
C ILE A 260 -2.93 -7.27 -16.88
N LEU A 261 -3.04 -8.11 -17.89
CA LEU A 261 -3.97 -9.23 -17.97
C LEU A 261 -3.24 -10.53 -17.64
N PHE A 262 -3.83 -11.37 -16.80
CA PHE A 262 -3.26 -12.65 -16.39
C PHE A 262 -3.98 -13.79 -17.10
N ILE A 263 -3.29 -14.47 -18.00
CA ILE A 263 -3.81 -15.60 -18.77
C ILE A 263 -3.15 -16.86 -18.29
N ARG A 264 -3.95 -17.82 -17.82
CA ARG A 264 -3.49 -19.13 -17.35
C ARG A 264 -4.38 -20.21 -17.94
N GLY A 265 -3.76 -21.26 -18.50
CA GLY A 265 -4.49 -22.30 -19.20
C GLY A 265 -5.33 -21.76 -20.37
N GLY A 266 -4.80 -20.78 -21.12
CA GLY A 266 -5.49 -20.14 -22.23
C GLY A 266 -6.65 -19.21 -21.86
N LYS A 267 -7.00 -19.08 -20.56
CA LYS A 267 -8.12 -18.28 -20.08
C LYS A 267 -7.64 -17.05 -19.32
N LEU A 268 -8.34 -15.92 -19.51
CA LEU A 268 -8.12 -14.70 -18.75
C LEU A 268 -8.63 -14.91 -17.31
N LEU A 269 -7.73 -15.04 -16.33
CA LEU A 269 -8.09 -15.20 -14.92
C LEU A 269 -8.47 -13.89 -14.26
N ASP A 270 -7.66 -12.87 -14.47
CA ASP A 270 -7.85 -11.56 -13.82
C ASP A 270 -7.00 -10.48 -14.49
N ARG A 271 -7.09 -9.27 -13.95
CA ARG A 271 -6.36 -8.10 -14.43
C ARG A 271 -5.81 -7.27 -13.26
N ASN A 272 -4.66 -6.66 -13.48
CA ASN A 272 -4.14 -5.56 -12.66
C ASN A 272 -4.27 -4.27 -13.46
N ARG A 273 -4.72 -3.19 -12.81
CA ARG A 273 -4.87 -1.87 -13.45
C ARG A 273 -4.45 -0.76 -12.51
N ASN A 274 -3.78 0.24 -13.05
CA ASN A 274 -3.36 1.42 -12.30
C ASN A 274 -3.37 2.65 -13.20
N ILE A 275 -3.58 3.84 -12.61
CA ILE A 275 -3.49 5.13 -13.28
C ILE A 275 -2.76 6.12 -12.36
N PHE A 276 -1.84 6.90 -12.95
CA PHE A 276 -1.07 7.88 -12.18
C PHE A 276 -0.49 8.97 -13.10
N PRO A 277 -0.19 10.17 -12.55
CA PRO A 277 0.46 11.23 -13.32
C PRO A 277 1.90 10.85 -13.64
N MET A 278 2.31 11.06 -14.88
CA MET A 278 3.68 10.84 -15.35
C MET A 278 4.62 11.93 -14.82
N ILE A 279 5.85 11.53 -14.53
CA ILE A 279 6.98 12.42 -14.24
C ILE A 279 7.99 12.31 -15.37
N ASP A 280 8.03 11.15 -15.99
CA ASP A 280 9.00 10.74 -17.00
C ASP A 280 8.30 10.46 -18.35
N THR A 281 9.05 9.93 -19.32
CA THR A 281 8.46 9.45 -20.57
C THR A 281 7.56 8.24 -20.32
N GLU A 282 6.61 8.00 -21.20
CA GLU A 282 5.71 6.84 -21.11
C GLU A 282 6.45 5.50 -21.05
N GLU A 283 7.56 5.38 -21.78
CA GLU A 283 8.41 4.19 -21.79
C GLU A 283 9.06 3.95 -20.43
N GLU A 284 9.59 5.01 -19.81
CA GLU A 284 10.26 4.92 -18.51
C GLU A 284 9.26 4.63 -17.38
N GLU A 285 8.09 5.26 -17.41
CA GLU A 285 7.05 5.01 -16.41
C GLU A 285 6.49 3.58 -16.53
N PHE A 286 6.26 3.11 -17.75
CA PHE A 286 5.82 1.74 -17.99
C PHE A 286 6.89 0.72 -17.58
N SER A 287 8.15 0.96 -17.96
CA SER A 287 9.31 0.14 -17.57
C SER A 287 9.46 0.06 -16.05
N ARG A 288 9.37 1.19 -15.36
CA ARG A 288 9.45 1.29 -13.90
C ARG A 288 8.31 0.51 -13.23
N TYR A 289 7.09 0.71 -13.71
CA TYR A 289 5.93 0.00 -13.19
C TYR A 289 6.06 -1.52 -13.32
N LEU A 290 6.43 -2.03 -14.49
CA LEU A 290 6.64 -3.45 -14.71
C LEU A 290 7.77 -4.01 -13.85
N SER A 291 8.86 -3.25 -13.69
CA SER A 291 9.98 -3.65 -12.85
C SER A 291 9.58 -3.80 -11.39
N GLU A 292 8.83 -2.86 -10.84
CA GLU A 292 8.31 -2.96 -9.47
C GLU A 292 7.30 -4.11 -9.33
N PHE A 293 6.43 -4.27 -10.33
CA PHE A 293 5.42 -5.32 -10.34
C PHE A 293 6.07 -6.70 -10.28
N TYR A 294 7.01 -7.00 -11.20
CA TYR A 294 7.65 -8.32 -11.25
C TYR A 294 8.67 -8.54 -10.13
N ASN A 295 9.31 -7.50 -9.61
CA ASN A 295 10.18 -7.64 -8.45
C ASN A 295 9.43 -8.04 -7.16
N LYS A 296 8.15 -7.68 -7.04
CA LYS A 296 7.28 -8.04 -5.90
C LYS A 296 6.56 -9.37 -6.07
N ASN A 297 6.42 -9.86 -7.29
CA ASN A 297 5.66 -11.07 -7.59
C ASN A 297 6.55 -12.32 -7.58
N VAL A 298 6.01 -13.38 -7.02
CA VAL A 298 6.72 -14.66 -6.79
C VAL A 298 6.46 -15.68 -7.90
N SER A 299 5.27 -15.62 -8.52
CA SER A 299 4.92 -16.52 -9.62
C SER A 299 5.09 -15.78 -10.94
N MET A 300 6.15 -16.14 -11.63
CA MET A 300 6.45 -15.56 -12.93
C MET A 300 5.74 -16.33 -14.04
N PRO A 301 5.17 -15.63 -15.06
CA PRO A 301 4.61 -16.28 -16.24
C PRO A 301 5.72 -16.90 -17.09
N LYS A 302 5.36 -17.74 -18.05
CA LYS A 302 6.33 -18.26 -19.04
C LYS A 302 6.75 -17.18 -20.03
N GLU A 303 5.84 -16.25 -20.34
CA GLU A 303 6.03 -15.20 -21.33
C GLU A 303 5.20 -13.97 -20.93
N VAL A 304 5.71 -12.79 -21.26
CA VAL A 304 5.01 -11.51 -21.10
C VAL A 304 4.86 -10.84 -22.47
N LEU A 305 3.65 -10.50 -22.83
CA LEU A 305 3.40 -9.71 -24.04
C LEU A 305 3.39 -8.23 -23.70
N VAL A 306 4.16 -7.43 -24.46
CA VAL A 306 4.34 -5.99 -24.23
C VAL A 306 4.33 -5.22 -25.54
N PRO A 307 4.08 -3.88 -25.52
CA PRO A 307 4.27 -3.01 -26.67
C PRO A 307 5.74 -2.97 -27.12
N ASP A 308 5.99 -2.47 -28.33
CA ASP A 308 7.32 -2.51 -28.95
C ASP A 308 8.35 -1.54 -28.35
N ASN A 309 7.89 -0.53 -27.63
CA ASN A 309 8.73 0.50 -27.03
C ASN A 309 9.44 0.10 -25.72
N LEU A 310 9.23 -1.12 -25.23
CA LEU A 310 9.95 -1.65 -24.07
C LEU A 310 11.29 -2.31 -24.51
N ASN A 311 12.37 -2.03 -23.78
CA ASN A 311 13.63 -2.75 -23.98
C ASN A 311 13.52 -4.18 -23.41
N LYS A 312 13.05 -5.11 -24.25
CA LYS A 312 12.74 -6.50 -23.89
C LYS A 312 13.96 -7.26 -23.39
N GLU A 313 15.11 -7.04 -24.00
CA GLU A 313 16.37 -7.75 -23.70
C GLU A 313 16.79 -7.52 -22.25
N VAL A 314 16.72 -6.29 -21.78
CA VAL A 314 17.03 -5.94 -20.37
C VAL A 314 16.06 -6.63 -19.40
N PHE A 315 14.77 -6.66 -19.73
CA PHE A 315 13.78 -7.32 -18.89
C PHE A 315 13.94 -8.84 -18.85
N GLU A 316 14.22 -9.47 -20.00
CA GLU A 316 14.48 -10.90 -20.09
C GLU A 316 15.71 -11.30 -19.26
N GLU A 317 16.74 -10.48 -19.29
CA GLU A 317 17.96 -10.72 -18.54
C GLU A 317 17.77 -10.58 -17.02
N VAL A 318 17.02 -9.53 -16.59
CA VAL A 318 16.76 -9.26 -15.17
C VAL A 318 15.79 -10.26 -14.55
N PHE A 319 14.68 -10.55 -15.22
CA PHE A 319 13.60 -11.36 -14.65
C PHE A 319 13.64 -12.83 -15.07
N LYS A 320 14.49 -13.19 -16.04
CA LYS A 320 14.59 -14.55 -16.61
C LYS A 320 13.26 -15.08 -17.16
N ILE A 321 12.48 -14.17 -17.77
CA ILE A 321 11.19 -14.44 -18.40
C ILE A 321 11.27 -13.92 -19.83
N LYS A 322 10.62 -14.59 -20.77
CA LYS A 322 10.54 -14.14 -22.16
C LYS A 322 9.59 -12.95 -22.30
N PHE A 323 10.04 -11.86 -22.91
CA PHE A 323 9.24 -10.71 -23.29
C PHE A 323 9.07 -10.66 -24.80
N MET A 324 7.81 -10.53 -25.27
CA MET A 324 7.51 -10.54 -26.70
C MET A 324 6.56 -9.41 -27.07
N THR A 325 6.80 -8.81 -28.23
CA THR A 325 5.83 -7.90 -28.88
C THR A 325 5.18 -8.61 -30.06
N PRO A 326 3.92 -9.04 -29.96
CA PRO A 326 3.24 -9.72 -31.05
C PRO A 326 2.82 -8.73 -32.14
N ILE A 327 3.12 -9.06 -33.40
CA ILE A 327 2.78 -8.23 -34.57
C ILE A 327 1.42 -8.61 -35.16
N LYS A 328 1.04 -9.90 -35.11
CA LYS A 328 -0.19 -10.45 -35.67
C LYS A 328 -0.72 -11.66 -34.89
N GLY A 329 -1.93 -12.11 -35.22
CA GLY A 329 -2.56 -13.29 -34.63
C GLY A 329 -3.23 -13.03 -33.27
N GLU A 330 -3.62 -14.10 -32.57
CA GLU A 330 -4.38 -14.03 -31.31
C GLU A 330 -3.64 -13.26 -30.21
N LYS A 331 -2.33 -13.45 -30.09
CA LYS A 331 -1.50 -12.73 -29.10
C LYS A 331 -1.56 -11.21 -29.31
N LYS A 332 -1.58 -10.75 -30.59
CA LYS A 332 -1.73 -9.33 -30.91
C LYS A 332 -3.11 -8.80 -30.51
N LYS A 333 -4.17 -9.53 -30.81
CA LYS A 333 -5.53 -9.15 -30.41
C LYS A 333 -5.67 -8.98 -28.89
N ILE A 334 -4.97 -9.82 -28.10
CA ILE A 334 -5.01 -9.73 -26.65
C ILE A 334 -4.17 -8.54 -26.15
N LEU A 335 -3.06 -8.23 -26.81
CA LEU A 335 -2.29 -7.03 -26.49
C LEU A 335 -3.11 -5.76 -26.78
N ASP A 336 -3.83 -5.74 -27.90
CA ASP A 336 -4.74 -4.65 -28.26
C ASP A 336 -5.91 -4.56 -27.26
N LEU A 337 -6.44 -5.70 -26.81
CA LEU A 337 -7.43 -5.74 -25.73
C LEU A 337 -6.91 -5.13 -24.42
N ALA A 338 -5.65 -5.39 -24.05
CA ALA A 338 -5.02 -4.79 -22.88
C ALA A 338 -4.88 -3.27 -23.03
N TYR A 339 -4.51 -2.80 -24.22
CA TYR A 339 -4.45 -1.37 -24.56
C TYR A 339 -5.84 -0.70 -24.46
N ASP A 340 -6.86 -1.29 -25.06
CA ASP A 340 -8.24 -0.76 -25.02
C ASP A 340 -8.78 -0.72 -23.58
N ASN A 341 -8.49 -1.73 -22.78
CA ASN A 341 -8.85 -1.74 -21.36
C ASN A 341 -8.10 -0.66 -20.56
N ALA A 342 -6.83 -0.38 -20.87
CA ALA A 342 -6.08 0.72 -20.27
C ALA A 342 -6.72 2.07 -20.63
N ARG A 343 -7.14 2.26 -21.90
CA ARG A 343 -7.83 3.45 -22.37
C ARG A 343 -9.17 3.65 -21.68
N ILE A 344 -10.03 2.63 -21.66
CA ILE A 344 -11.33 2.69 -21.00
C ILE A 344 -11.17 3.02 -19.51
N TYR A 345 -10.21 2.38 -18.85
CA TYR A 345 -9.94 2.66 -17.43
C TYR A 345 -9.44 4.10 -17.21
N TYR A 346 -8.63 4.64 -18.14
CA TYR A 346 -8.25 6.04 -18.13
C TYR A 346 -9.49 6.96 -18.22
N GLU A 347 -10.36 6.74 -19.18
CA GLU A 347 -11.56 7.55 -19.41
C GLU A 347 -12.49 7.52 -18.18
N GLU A 348 -12.71 6.33 -17.60
CA GLU A 348 -13.47 6.16 -16.36
C GLU A 348 -12.86 6.95 -15.20
N GLN A 349 -11.56 6.78 -14.96
CA GLN A 349 -10.89 7.37 -13.80
C GLN A 349 -10.69 8.87 -13.95
N MET A 350 -10.40 9.37 -15.14
CA MET A 350 -10.24 10.82 -15.35
C MET A 350 -11.52 11.60 -15.11
N THR A 351 -12.67 11.00 -15.34
CA THR A 351 -13.95 11.59 -14.97
C THR A 351 -14.05 11.81 -13.45
N TYR A 352 -13.62 10.83 -12.66
CA TYR A 352 -13.59 10.96 -11.19
C TYR A 352 -12.49 11.92 -10.72
N ILE A 353 -11.29 11.82 -11.29
CA ILE A 353 -10.13 12.67 -10.92
C ILE A 353 -10.45 14.13 -11.20
N LYS A 354 -10.96 14.47 -12.38
CA LYS A 354 -11.36 15.85 -12.73
C LYS A 354 -12.47 16.36 -11.81
N ARG A 355 -13.50 15.54 -11.56
CA ARG A 355 -14.57 15.90 -10.63
C ARG A 355 -14.06 16.14 -9.20
N ASP A 356 -13.11 15.36 -8.73
CA ASP A 356 -12.50 15.55 -7.40
C ASP A 356 -11.59 16.79 -7.38
N GLU A 357 -10.86 17.07 -8.46
CA GLU A 357 -10.05 18.28 -8.59
C GLU A 357 -10.93 19.53 -8.67
N ASP A 358 -12.01 19.52 -9.44
CA ASP A 358 -12.98 20.61 -9.50
C ASP A 358 -13.61 20.88 -8.13
N LYS A 359 -13.99 19.84 -7.38
CA LYS A 359 -14.52 19.98 -6.02
C LYS A 359 -13.50 20.60 -5.06
N ILE A 360 -12.24 20.18 -5.12
CA ILE A 360 -11.18 20.75 -4.28
C ILE A 360 -10.96 22.22 -4.65
N THR A 361 -10.91 22.54 -5.93
CA THR A 361 -10.75 23.92 -6.42
C THR A 361 -11.90 24.81 -5.95
N ASN A 362 -13.14 24.37 -6.18
CA ASN A 362 -14.33 25.09 -5.73
C ASN A 362 -14.33 25.29 -4.21
N ALA A 363 -13.93 24.27 -3.44
CA ALA A 363 -13.84 24.36 -1.98
C ALA A 363 -12.80 25.37 -1.52
N LEU A 364 -11.62 25.41 -2.16
CA LEU A 364 -10.57 26.36 -1.83
C LEU A 364 -10.94 27.79 -2.23
N GLU A 365 -11.59 27.98 -3.38
CA GLU A 365 -12.11 29.28 -3.80
C GLU A 365 -13.20 29.77 -2.83
N GLU A 366 -14.18 28.92 -2.47
CA GLU A 366 -15.19 29.27 -1.47
C GLU A 366 -14.56 29.63 -0.11
N LEU A 367 -13.53 28.88 0.33
CA LEU A 367 -12.81 29.18 1.57
C LEU A 367 -12.10 30.53 1.51
N LYS A 368 -11.39 30.79 0.40
CA LYS A 368 -10.70 32.03 0.13
C LYS A 368 -11.67 33.23 0.16
N ASP A 369 -12.80 33.11 -0.53
CA ASP A 369 -13.81 34.18 -0.60
C ASP A 369 -14.47 34.46 0.76
N LYS A 370 -14.87 33.39 1.49
CA LYS A 370 -15.49 33.52 2.82
C LYS A 370 -14.54 34.14 3.85
N LEU A 371 -13.27 33.87 3.77
CA LEU A 371 -12.23 34.41 4.64
C LEU A 371 -11.56 35.67 4.09
N LYS A 372 -11.90 36.11 2.86
CA LYS A 372 -11.32 37.28 2.18
C LYS A 372 -9.78 37.24 2.17
N LEU A 373 -9.22 36.06 1.87
CA LEU A 373 -7.79 35.83 1.81
C LEU A 373 -7.28 35.92 0.37
N ASP A 374 -5.99 36.25 0.20
CA ASP A 374 -5.35 36.26 -1.12
C ASP A 374 -4.97 34.84 -1.59
N SER A 375 -4.66 33.96 -0.65
CA SER A 375 -4.27 32.56 -0.93
C SER A 375 -4.67 31.62 0.21
N VAL A 376 -4.94 30.36 -0.16
CA VAL A 376 -5.17 29.22 0.76
C VAL A 376 -4.39 27.98 0.30
N ASP A 377 -3.25 28.17 -0.32
CA ASP A 377 -2.45 27.12 -0.95
C ASP A 377 -1.87 26.14 0.06
N ARG A 378 -1.46 26.65 1.26
CA ARG A 378 -0.91 25.84 2.33
C ARG A 378 -1.68 26.09 3.62
N ILE A 379 -2.40 25.08 4.07
CA ILE A 379 -3.21 25.11 5.29
C ILE A 379 -2.58 24.20 6.34
N GLU A 380 -2.31 24.73 7.53
CA GLU A 380 -1.85 23.94 8.68
C GLU A 380 -3.00 23.85 9.70
N LEU A 381 -3.41 22.63 10.04
CA LEU A 381 -4.54 22.39 10.94
C LEU A 381 -4.05 21.69 12.20
N PHE A 382 -4.45 22.24 13.37
CA PHE A 382 -4.03 21.78 14.69
C PHE A 382 -5.22 21.21 15.48
N ASP A 383 -4.97 20.08 16.17
CA ASP A 383 -5.90 19.45 17.10
C ASP A 383 -5.18 19.09 18.40
N ASN A 384 -5.80 19.41 19.52
CA ASN A 384 -5.34 19.05 20.85
C ASN A 384 -6.20 17.91 21.40
N SER A 385 -5.57 16.84 21.85
CA SER A 385 -6.28 15.71 22.45
C SER A 385 -5.86 15.52 23.91
N ASN A 386 -6.84 15.70 24.82
CA ASN A 386 -6.72 15.46 26.25
C ASN A 386 -7.52 14.20 26.61
N LEU A 387 -6.94 13.01 26.40
CA LEU A 387 -7.60 11.76 26.79
C LEU A 387 -7.10 11.31 28.18
N PHE A 388 -8.00 11.42 29.18
CA PHE A 388 -7.81 10.85 30.54
C PHE A 388 -6.63 11.41 31.39
N GLY A 389 -6.23 12.67 31.21
CA GLY A 389 -5.41 13.38 32.20
C GLY A 389 -3.92 13.01 32.34
N THR A 390 -3.41 12.07 31.55
CA THR A 390 -2.03 11.56 31.76
C THR A 390 -1.01 11.96 30.70
N PHE A 391 -1.43 12.31 29.48
CA PHE A 391 -0.49 12.74 28.41
C PHE A 391 -1.19 13.68 27.45
N ASN A 392 -0.93 14.97 27.56
CA ASN A 392 -1.39 15.94 26.58
C ASN A 392 -0.56 15.85 25.30
N VAL A 393 -1.24 15.68 24.18
CA VAL A 393 -0.61 15.63 22.85
C VAL A 393 -1.35 16.53 21.88
N SER A 394 -0.62 17.08 20.93
CA SER A 394 -1.19 17.81 19.80
C SER A 394 -0.68 17.25 18.49
N GLY A 395 -1.54 17.22 17.49
CA GLY A 395 -1.24 16.88 16.12
C GLY A 395 -1.36 18.10 15.21
N MET A 396 -0.47 18.19 14.24
CA MET A 396 -0.56 19.14 13.13
C MET A 396 -0.58 18.37 11.83
N VAL A 397 -1.58 18.60 11.01
CA VAL A 397 -1.66 18.13 9.63
C VAL A 397 -1.51 19.31 8.67
N VAL A 398 -1.01 19.03 7.48
CA VAL A 398 -0.76 20.03 6.45
C VAL A 398 -1.46 19.62 5.17
N PHE A 399 -2.16 20.57 4.57
CA PHE A 399 -2.76 20.43 3.26
C PHE A 399 -2.13 21.46 2.31
N VAL A 400 -1.74 21.00 1.14
CA VAL A 400 -1.21 21.85 0.06
C VAL A 400 -2.15 21.67 -1.12
N ASP A 401 -2.67 22.77 -1.65
CA ASP A 401 -3.67 22.76 -2.73
C ASP A 401 -4.85 21.80 -2.44
N GLY A 402 -5.34 21.80 -1.20
CA GLY A 402 -6.42 20.95 -0.72
C GLY A 402 -6.09 19.44 -0.58
N LYS A 403 -4.85 19.04 -0.84
CA LYS A 403 -4.39 17.64 -0.72
C LYS A 403 -3.47 17.46 0.50
N PRO A 404 -3.58 16.34 1.24
CA PRO A 404 -2.79 16.11 2.46
C PRO A 404 -1.29 15.94 2.15
N SER A 405 -0.43 16.75 2.78
CA SER A 405 1.04 16.66 2.73
C SER A 405 1.58 15.92 3.95
N LYS A 406 1.51 14.59 3.93
CA LYS A 406 1.82 13.74 5.11
C LYS A 406 3.25 13.89 5.63
N ASN A 407 4.20 14.27 4.78
CA ASN A 407 5.60 14.49 5.18
C ASN A 407 5.76 15.72 6.08
N ASP A 408 4.82 16.67 5.97
CA ASP A 408 4.80 17.90 6.76
C ASP A 408 4.04 17.78 8.08
N TYR A 409 3.40 16.64 8.33
CA TYR A 409 2.69 16.38 9.59
C TYR A 409 3.64 16.38 10.76
N ARG A 410 3.22 16.97 11.88
CA ARG A 410 4.03 17.03 13.11
C ARG A 410 3.23 16.57 14.32
N LYS A 411 3.93 15.91 15.23
CA LYS A 411 3.42 15.43 16.52
C LYS A 411 4.12 16.20 17.63
N PHE A 412 3.34 16.74 18.56
CA PHE A 412 3.87 17.49 19.68
C PHE A 412 3.55 16.75 20.98
N LYS A 413 4.57 16.43 21.74
CA LYS A 413 4.45 16.01 23.14
C LYS A 413 4.47 17.28 23.98
N ILE A 414 3.45 17.48 24.80
CA ILE A 414 3.32 18.65 25.65
C ILE A 414 4.15 18.44 26.91
N THR A 415 4.84 19.48 27.34
CA THR A 415 5.69 19.47 28.51
C THR A 415 5.03 20.10 29.74
N ASN A 416 3.93 20.81 29.53
CA ASN A 416 3.20 21.48 30.59
C ASN A 416 2.28 20.51 31.34
N ASP A 417 2.50 20.32 32.65
CA ASP A 417 1.74 19.39 33.49
C ASP A 417 0.34 19.90 33.88
N LYS A 418 -0.01 21.13 33.52
CA LYS A 418 -1.35 21.67 33.75
C LYS A 418 -2.27 21.19 32.62
N ASN A 419 -3.38 20.60 32.98
CA ASN A 419 -4.49 20.22 32.08
C ASN A 419 -5.19 21.50 31.55
N ASP A 420 -4.46 22.32 30.79
CA ASP A 420 -4.89 23.60 30.23
C ASP A 420 -4.79 23.54 28.70
N ASP A 421 -5.94 23.47 28.05
CA ASP A 421 -6.05 23.44 26.59
C ASP A 421 -5.47 24.70 25.94
N TYR A 422 -5.56 25.83 26.59
CA TYR A 422 -5.02 27.10 26.09
C TYR A 422 -3.50 27.14 26.20
N GLY A 423 -2.93 26.71 27.33
CA GLY A 423 -1.50 26.57 27.50
C GLY A 423 -0.89 25.56 26.53
N THR A 424 -1.60 24.47 26.28
CA THR A 424 -1.21 23.47 25.26
C THR A 424 -1.16 24.09 23.87
N MET A 425 -2.19 24.83 23.46
CA MET A 425 -2.23 25.49 22.16
C MET A 425 -1.11 26.52 22.02
N ARG A 426 -0.88 27.35 23.06
CA ARG A 426 0.22 28.34 23.09
C ARG A 426 1.58 27.67 22.87
N GLU A 427 1.86 26.59 23.59
CA GLU A 427 3.13 25.86 23.46
C GLU A 427 3.34 25.31 22.04
N VAL A 428 2.31 24.67 21.46
CA VAL A 428 2.39 24.03 20.16
C VAL A 428 2.58 25.05 19.04
N ILE A 429 1.78 26.11 19.03
CA ILE A 429 1.86 27.20 18.04
C ILE A 429 3.21 27.90 18.14
N TYR A 430 3.67 28.23 19.35
CA TYR A 430 4.98 28.82 19.55
C TYR A 430 6.10 27.94 19.01
N ARG A 431 6.16 26.67 19.39
CA ARG A 431 7.19 25.71 18.95
C ARG A 431 7.20 25.53 17.43
N ARG A 432 6.02 25.50 16.80
CA ARG A 432 5.91 25.37 15.35
C ARG A 432 6.43 26.61 14.65
N TYR A 433 5.94 27.79 14.98
CA TYR A 433 6.25 29.00 14.23
C TYR A 433 7.58 29.64 14.60
N PHE A 434 8.08 29.43 15.82
CA PHE A 434 9.47 29.73 16.15
C PHE A 434 10.43 28.91 15.28
N ARG A 435 10.11 27.64 15.05
CA ARG A 435 10.91 26.80 14.15
C ARG A 435 10.79 27.23 12.68
N VAL A 436 9.61 27.65 12.25
CA VAL A 436 9.41 28.20 10.89
C VAL A 436 10.33 29.41 10.66
N LEU A 437 10.42 30.30 11.64
CA LEU A 437 11.32 31.46 11.59
C LEU A 437 12.80 31.08 11.63
N LYS A 438 13.16 30.20 12.58
CA LYS A 438 14.55 29.79 12.79
C LYS A 438 15.14 29.03 11.62
N ASP A 439 14.38 28.09 11.06
CA ASP A 439 14.85 27.18 10.01
C ASP A 439 14.47 27.67 8.60
N GLY A 440 13.82 28.84 8.47
CA GLY A 440 13.39 29.41 7.18
C GLY A 440 12.37 28.56 6.43
N LEU A 441 11.47 27.86 7.17
CA LEU A 441 10.49 26.95 6.57
C LEU A 441 9.37 27.73 5.87
N VAL A 442 8.67 27.05 4.96
CA VAL A 442 7.52 27.62 4.24
C VAL A 442 6.41 27.97 5.23
N LYS A 443 5.98 29.25 5.19
CA LYS A 443 4.86 29.74 5.98
C LYS A 443 3.53 29.23 5.39
N PRO A 444 2.53 28.85 6.21
CA PRO A 444 1.20 28.58 5.69
C PRO A 444 0.49 29.88 5.28
N SER A 445 -0.42 29.76 4.34
CA SER A 445 -1.37 30.82 3.98
C SER A 445 -2.56 30.90 4.93
N LEU A 446 -2.83 29.82 5.69
CA LEU A 446 -3.91 29.75 6.67
C LEU A 446 -3.58 28.74 7.77
N VAL A 447 -3.86 29.12 9.00
CA VAL A 447 -3.85 28.24 10.18
C VAL A 447 -5.29 27.97 10.60
N ILE A 448 -5.63 26.70 10.78
CA ILE A 448 -6.92 26.27 11.29
C ILE A 448 -6.73 25.58 12.63
N VAL A 449 -7.53 25.94 13.62
CA VAL A 449 -7.56 25.31 14.94
C VAL A 449 -8.85 24.51 15.09
N ASP A 450 -8.76 23.21 15.41
CA ASP A 450 -9.93 22.41 15.76
C ASP A 450 -10.36 22.74 17.20
N GLY A 451 -11.02 23.90 17.37
CA GLY A 451 -11.39 24.40 18.67
C GLY A 451 -12.18 25.70 18.65
N GLY A 452 -12.57 26.12 19.84
CA GLY A 452 -13.39 27.32 20.03
C GLY A 452 -12.59 28.62 20.07
N LEU A 453 -13.34 29.70 20.34
CA LEU A 453 -12.86 31.10 20.35
C LEU A 453 -11.57 31.32 21.16
N GLY A 454 -11.48 30.70 22.33
CA GLY A 454 -10.31 30.86 23.20
C GLY A 454 -9.01 30.32 22.60
N GLN A 455 -9.08 29.15 21.94
CA GLN A 455 -7.91 28.54 21.28
C GLN A 455 -7.46 29.34 20.05
N ILE A 456 -8.42 29.92 19.30
CA ILE A 456 -8.14 30.80 18.17
C ILE A 456 -7.39 32.05 18.63
N ASN A 457 -7.88 32.69 19.69
CA ASN A 457 -7.26 33.91 20.23
C ASN A 457 -5.84 33.65 20.71
N VAL A 458 -5.61 32.55 21.42
CA VAL A 458 -4.28 32.15 21.86
C VAL A 458 -3.35 31.90 20.67
N ALA A 459 -3.82 31.19 19.64
CA ALA A 459 -3.01 30.92 18.46
C ALA A 459 -2.62 32.21 17.72
N ARG A 460 -3.57 33.14 17.59
CA ARG A 460 -3.37 34.46 16.97
C ARG A 460 -2.39 35.32 17.76
N GLU A 461 -2.55 35.38 19.07
CA GLU A 461 -1.65 36.11 19.97
C GLU A 461 -0.21 35.66 19.79
N VAL A 462 0.04 34.34 19.83
CA VAL A 462 1.39 33.77 19.67
C VAL A 462 1.99 34.07 18.28
N ILE A 463 1.19 33.97 17.22
CA ILE A 463 1.65 34.24 15.86
C ILE A 463 2.05 35.73 15.73
N ASN A 464 1.24 36.65 16.32
CA ASN A 464 1.54 38.08 16.35
C ASN A 464 2.78 38.40 17.21
N GLU A 465 2.93 37.76 18.38
CA GLU A 465 4.11 37.90 19.23
C GLU A 465 5.41 37.50 18.50
N LEU A 466 5.32 36.54 17.58
CA LEU A 466 6.45 36.12 16.73
C LEU A 466 6.66 37.03 15.50
N GLY A 467 5.87 38.08 15.33
CA GLY A 467 5.98 39.01 14.19
C GLY A 467 5.56 38.37 12.86
N LEU A 468 4.68 37.38 12.90
CA LEU A 468 4.17 36.71 11.71
C LEU A 468 2.77 37.22 11.38
N ASP A 469 2.53 37.50 10.09
CA ASP A 469 1.20 37.82 9.57
C ASP A 469 0.62 36.56 8.89
N ILE A 470 0.01 35.70 9.70
CA ILE A 470 -0.63 34.46 9.24
C ILE A 470 -2.05 34.43 9.76
N PRO A 471 -3.05 34.37 8.87
CA PRO A 471 -4.46 34.31 9.26
C PRO A 471 -4.76 33.02 10.04
N VAL A 472 -5.55 33.17 11.11
CA VAL A 472 -5.98 32.07 12.00
C VAL A 472 -7.48 32.01 12.05
N CYS A 473 -8.05 30.86 11.74
CA CYS A 473 -9.49 30.58 11.91
C CYS A 473 -9.71 29.31 12.73
N GLY A 474 -10.95 29.01 13.09
CA GLY A 474 -11.30 27.83 13.85
C GLY A 474 -12.46 27.06 13.23
N LEU A 475 -12.56 25.79 13.59
CA LEU A 475 -13.69 24.91 13.25
C LEU A 475 -14.49 24.59 14.51
N LYS A 476 -15.75 25.04 14.55
CA LYS A 476 -16.68 24.75 15.64
C LYS A 476 -17.53 23.54 15.28
N LYS A 477 -17.63 22.60 16.21
CA LYS A 477 -18.48 21.40 16.11
C LYS A 477 -19.90 21.75 16.58
N ASP A 478 -20.88 21.12 15.93
CA ASP A 478 -22.26 21.12 16.44
C ASP A 478 -22.43 20.10 17.59
N ASP A 479 -23.62 20.08 18.20
CA ASP A 479 -23.96 19.16 19.29
C ASP A 479 -23.86 17.66 18.87
N LYS A 480 -23.75 17.39 17.57
CA LYS A 480 -23.54 16.05 17.00
C LYS A 480 -22.08 15.79 16.61
N HIS A 481 -21.14 16.62 17.08
CA HIS A 481 -19.71 16.55 16.77
C HIS A 481 -19.33 16.68 15.27
N ALA A 482 -20.22 17.24 14.44
CA ALA A 482 -19.94 17.55 13.04
C ALA A 482 -19.48 18.99 12.90
N THR A 483 -18.56 19.27 11.98
CA THR A 483 -18.13 20.61 11.59
C THR A 483 -19.36 21.40 11.10
N ASN A 484 -19.65 22.53 11.71
CA ASN A 484 -20.85 23.27 11.33
C ASN A 484 -20.59 24.72 10.99
N VAL A 485 -19.56 25.31 11.58
CA VAL A 485 -19.28 26.73 11.48
C VAL A 485 -17.80 27.00 11.41
N LEU A 486 -17.39 27.85 10.49
CA LEU A 486 -16.06 28.41 10.42
C LEU A 486 -16.03 29.69 11.27
N LEU A 487 -15.08 29.76 12.19
CA LEU A 487 -14.88 30.97 13.01
C LEU A 487 -13.83 31.85 12.33
N GLY A 488 -14.26 32.95 11.75
CA GLY A 488 -13.41 33.86 10.98
C GLY A 488 -12.58 34.82 11.84
N PHE A 489 -12.17 35.94 11.24
CA PHE A 489 -11.19 36.88 11.79
C PHE A 489 -11.77 37.91 12.78
N ASP A 490 -10.94 38.90 13.14
CA ASP A 490 -11.18 39.91 14.15
C ASP A 490 -12.18 41.00 13.69
N PRO A 491 -13.30 41.19 14.40
CA PRO A 491 -13.79 40.32 15.48
C PRO A 491 -14.16 38.92 14.96
N VAL A 492 -14.00 37.88 15.81
CA VAL A 492 -14.33 36.51 15.39
C VAL A 492 -15.82 36.41 15.07
N VAL A 493 -16.12 36.15 13.81
CA VAL A 493 -17.48 36.02 13.28
C VAL A 493 -17.74 34.56 12.90
N GLU A 494 -18.92 34.07 13.25
CA GLU A 494 -19.39 32.78 12.78
C GLU A 494 -19.78 32.84 11.30
N ILE A 495 -19.11 32.09 10.48
CA ILE A 495 -19.35 31.96 9.04
C ILE A 495 -20.04 30.62 8.79
N PRO A 496 -21.33 30.60 8.46
CA PRO A 496 -22.04 29.36 8.21
C PRO A 496 -21.55 28.71 6.93
N ILE A 497 -21.41 27.38 6.98
CA ILE A 497 -21.01 26.56 5.85
C ILE A 497 -22.21 25.69 5.45
N ASP A 498 -22.54 25.69 4.16
CA ASP A 498 -23.54 24.75 3.66
C ASP A 498 -23.03 23.31 3.77
N LYS A 499 -23.77 22.46 4.48
CA LYS A 499 -23.42 21.03 4.67
C LYS A 499 -23.36 20.23 3.36
N ARG A 500 -23.86 20.78 2.26
CA ARG A 500 -23.81 20.18 0.93
C ARG A 500 -22.67 20.73 0.07
N SER A 501 -21.96 21.77 0.53
CA SER A 501 -20.88 22.38 -0.24
C SER A 501 -19.63 21.50 -0.28
N ASP A 502 -18.83 21.66 -1.33
CA ASP A 502 -17.53 21.04 -1.44
C ASP A 502 -16.57 21.51 -0.34
N LEU A 503 -16.73 22.77 0.12
CA LEU A 503 -15.99 23.33 1.25
C LEU A 503 -16.27 22.55 2.54
N PHE A 504 -17.54 22.26 2.84
CA PHE A 504 -17.90 21.48 4.03
C PHE A 504 -17.22 20.09 4.01
N LEU A 505 -17.25 19.42 2.86
CA LEU A 505 -16.62 18.11 2.68
C LEU A 505 -15.09 18.18 2.87
N LEU A 506 -14.45 19.21 2.33
CA LEU A 506 -13.01 19.41 2.48
C LEU A 506 -12.63 19.69 3.94
N LEU A 507 -13.30 20.61 4.62
CA LEU A 507 -13.03 20.93 6.03
C LEU A 507 -13.30 19.74 6.96
N THR A 508 -14.36 18.97 6.71
CA THR A 508 -14.65 17.74 7.46
C THR A 508 -13.55 16.69 7.26
N LYS A 509 -13.04 16.56 6.03
CA LYS A 509 -11.91 15.68 5.73
C LYS A 509 -10.63 16.12 6.46
N MET A 510 -10.33 17.41 6.44
CA MET A 510 -9.17 17.99 7.15
C MET A 510 -9.28 17.76 8.66
N GLN A 511 -10.45 18.02 9.25
CA GLN A 511 -10.71 17.82 10.68
C GLN A 511 -10.61 16.33 11.07
N THR A 512 -11.18 15.44 10.28
CA THR A 512 -11.09 13.99 10.49
C THR A 512 -9.63 13.50 10.41
N GLU A 513 -8.86 14.05 9.48
CA GLU A 513 -7.45 13.68 9.29
C GLU A 513 -6.59 14.11 10.51
N VAL A 514 -6.73 15.35 11.00
CA VAL A 514 -5.97 15.82 12.17
C VAL A 514 -6.37 15.05 13.42
N HIS A 515 -7.65 14.82 13.62
CA HIS A 515 -8.15 14.06 14.76
C HIS A 515 -7.63 12.62 14.77
N ASN A 516 -7.71 11.90 13.64
CA ASN A 516 -7.17 10.56 13.52
C ASN A 516 -5.64 10.52 13.71
N PHE A 517 -4.93 11.53 13.20
CA PHE A 517 -3.50 11.66 13.37
C PHE A 517 -3.12 11.85 14.85
N THR A 518 -3.82 12.72 15.57
CA THR A 518 -3.62 13.00 16.99
C THR A 518 -3.94 11.78 17.85
N ILE A 519 -5.07 11.10 17.62
CA ILE A 519 -5.44 9.85 18.31
C ILE A 519 -4.41 8.76 18.05
N SER A 520 -3.93 8.62 16.82
CA SER A 520 -2.91 7.62 16.49
C SER A 520 -1.62 7.83 17.30
N TYR A 521 -1.25 9.08 17.51
CA TYR A 521 -0.10 9.46 18.31
C TYR A 521 -0.33 9.18 19.80
N HIS A 522 -1.50 9.50 20.30
CA HIS A 522 -1.89 9.20 21.67
C HIS A 522 -1.83 7.69 21.95
N LYS A 523 -2.41 6.86 21.06
CA LYS A 523 -2.31 5.40 21.16
C LYS A 523 -0.86 4.91 21.14
N GLN A 524 0.00 5.53 20.34
CA GLN A 524 1.41 5.19 20.24
C GLN A 524 2.18 5.51 21.54
N ILE A 525 1.90 6.67 22.17
CA ILE A 525 2.52 7.05 23.46
C ILE A 525 2.02 6.12 24.56
N ARG A 526 0.71 5.85 24.62
CA ARG A 526 0.12 4.95 25.61
C ARG A 526 0.67 3.53 25.53
N SER A 527 0.80 2.98 24.32
CA SER A 527 1.38 1.65 24.13
C SER A 527 2.85 1.60 24.57
N LYS A 528 3.63 2.66 24.30
CA LYS A 528 5.00 2.78 24.80
C LYS A 528 5.07 2.94 26.32
N GLY A 529 4.16 3.71 26.90
CA GLY A 529 4.06 3.89 28.34
C GLY A 529 3.70 2.58 29.07
N ALA A 530 2.68 1.88 28.58
CA ALA A 530 2.29 0.57 29.09
C ALA A 530 3.43 -0.45 28.97
N LEU A 531 4.13 -0.47 27.82
CA LEU A 531 5.29 -1.32 27.61
C LEU A 531 6.44 -0.99 28.59
N SER A 532 6.66 0.30 28.83
CA SER A 532 7.64 0.79 29.79
C SER A 532 7.32 0.29 31.20
N THR A 533 6.08 0.45 31.64
CA THR A 533 5.62 0.01 32.98
C THR A 533 5.72 -1.51 33.15
N VAL A 534 5.43 -2.28 32.09
CA VAL A 534 5.60 -3.75 32.12
C VAL A 534 7.06 -4.13 32.31
N LEU A 535 7.98 -3.46 31.63
CA LEU A 535 9.42 -3.72 31.74
C LEU A 535 10.01 -3.25 33.08
N ASP A 536 9.42 -2.21 33.71
CA ASP A 536 9.84 -1.72 35.04
C ASP A 536 9.55 -2.70 36.18
N ASN A 537 8.57 -3.60 35.97
CA ASN A 537 8.21 -4.62 36.96
C ASN A 537 9.09 -5.89 36.90
N ILE A 538 10.08 -5.93 35.99
CA ILE A 538 10.95 -7.10 35.81
C ILE A 538 12.31 -6.84 36.45
N GLU A 539 12.64 -7.63 37.46
CA GLU A 539 13.90 -7.52 38.16
C GLU A 539 15.09 -7.74 37.22
N GLY A 540 16.08 -6.85 37.28
CA GLY A 540 17.26 -6.90 36.40
C GLY A 540 17.13 -6.10 35.08
N ILE A 541 15.96 -5.51 34.77
CA ILE A 541 15.78 -4.63 33.60
C ILE A 541 15.78 -3.17 34.07
N GLY A 542 16.96 -2.56 34.22
CA GLY A 542 17.09 -1.14 34.46
C GLY A 542 16.89 -0.28 33.20
N GLU A 543 16.81 1.05 33.38
CA GLU A 543 16.51 2.06 32.34
C GLU A 543 17.30 1.88 31.03
N VAL A 544 18.59 1.57 31.11
CA VAL A 544 19.45 1.40 29.91
C VAL A 544 19.05 0.17 29.12
N ARG A 545 18.79 -0.96 29.76
CA ARG A 545 18.38 -2.22 29.13
C ARG A 545 16.96 -2.10 28.59
N LYS A 546 16.05 -1.50 29.32
CA LYS A 546 14.69 -1.16 28.92
C LYS A 546 14.68 -0.35 27.63
N ASN A 547 15.48 0.74 27.56
CA ASN A 547 15.57 1.57 26.36
C ASN A 547 16.13 0.80 25.15
N LYS A 548 17.08 -0.11 25.34
CA LYS A 548 17.59 -0.98 24.28
C LYS A 548 16.52 -1.95 23.78
N LEU A 549 15.75 -2.59 24.67
CA LEU A 549 14.65 -3.48 24.31
C LEU A 549 13.55 -2.75 23.55
N LEU A 550 13.12 -1.57 24.04
CA LEU A 550 12.11 -0.75 23.38
C LEU A 550 12.55 -0.27 21.99
N LYS A 551 13.83 0.02 21.82
CA LYS A 551 14.40 0.44 20.52
C LYS A 551 14.46 -0.73 19.52
N LYS A 552 14.86 -1.93 19.98
CA LYS A 552 15.03 -3.12 19.11
C LYS A 552 13.68 -3.73 18.72
N TYR A 553 12.77 -3.94 19.67
CA TYR A 553 11.56 -4.75 19.44
C TYR A 553 10.27 -3.96 19.29
N LYS A 554 10.15 -2.75 19.84
CA LYS A 554 9.02 -1.82 19.73
C LYS A 554 7.65 -2.30 20.25
N THR A 555 7.39 -3.60 20.36
CA THR A 555 6.13 -4.20 20.84
C THR A 555 6.38 -5.47 21.64
N ILE A 556 5.46 -5.82 22.59
CA ILE A 556 5.53 -7.08 23.37
C ILE A 556 5.51 -8.29 22.44
N SER A 557 4.64 -8.30 21.43
CA SER A 557 4.56 -9.41 20.48
C SER A 557 5.89 -9.71 19.79
N LYS A 558 6.64 -8.68 19.40
CA LYS A 558 7.98 -8.86 18.82
C LYS A 558 9.03 -9.30 19.84
N MET A 559 8.91 -8.88 21.09
CA MET A 559 9.76 -9.39 22.18
C MET A 559 9.46 -10.87 22.44
N LYS A 560 8.20 -11.26 22.36
CA LYS A 560 7.75 -12.65 22.51
C LYS A 560 8.25 -13.57 21.39
N GLU A 561 8.34 -13.06 20.16
CA GLU A 561 8.88 -13.77 19.00
C GLU A 561 10.42 -13.89 19.02
N ALA A 562 11.11 -13.07 19.80
CA ALA A 562 12.57 -13.08 19.89
C ALA A 562 13.08 -14.37 20.53
N SER A 563 14.20 -14.89 20.01
CA SER A 563 14.89 -16.03 20.61
C SER A 563 15.57 -15.64 21.92
N LEU A 564 15.90 -16.63 22.76
CA LEU A 564 16.64 -16.38 24.01
C LEU A 564 18.00 -15.73 23.71
N GLU A 565 18.69 -16.20 22.67
CA GLU A 565 19.98 -15.69 22.21
C GLU A 565 19.91 -14.21 21.80
N GLU A 566 18.83 -13.81 21.11
CA GLU A 566 18.60 -12.41 20.72
C GLU A 566 18.30 -11.50 21.93
N LEU A 567 17.70 -12.03 22.99
CA LEU A 567 17.46 -11.31 24.24
C LEU A 567 18.74 -11.21 25.07
N GLU A 568 19.61 -12.23 25.06
CA GLU A 568 20.91 -12.25 25.74
C GLU A 568 21.90 -11.22 25.18
N GLU A 569 21.71 -10.74 23.94
CA GLU A 569 22.49 -9.60 23.42
C GLU A 569 22.27 -8.29 24.23
N ILE A 570 21.14 -8.18 24.92
CA ILE A 570 20.73 -6.96 25.65
C ILE A 570 20.67 -7.21 27.17
N LEU A 571 20.27 -8.41 27.57
CA LEU A 571 20.03 -8.81 28.95
C LEU A 571 21.05 -9.84 29.39
N PRO A 572 21.42 -9.88 30.69
CA PRO A 572 22.14 -11.01 31.28
C PRO A 572 21.32 -12.30 31.13
N LYS A 573 22.00 -13.44 31.03
CA LYS A 573 21.40 -14.74 30.76
C LYS A 573 20.23 -15.07 31.69
N ASP A 574 20.39 -14.90 32.97
CA ASP A 574 19.35 -15.18 33.98
C ASP A 574 18.14 -14.24 33.81
N THR A 575 18.40 -12.96 33.56
CA THR A 575 17.35 -11.96 33.30
C THR A 575 16.62 -12.24 31.96
N ALA A 576 17.32 -12.72 30.94
CA ALA A 576 16.72 -13.07 29.64
C ALA A 576 15.77 -14.27 29.76
N ILE A 577 16.13 -15.28 30.57
CA ILE A 577 15.27 -16.44 30.85
C ILE A 577 14.01 -16.00 31.57
N THR A 578 14.14 -15.28 32.69
CA THR A 578 13.02 -14.78 33.50
C THR A 578 12.09 -13.87 32.64
N PHE A 579 12.68 -13.05 31.79
CA PHE A 579 11.93 -12.18 30.90
C PHE A 579 11.17 -12.98 29.82
N LYS A 580 11.77 -14.02 29.27
CA LYS A 580 11.12 -14.89 28.30
C LYS A 580 9.94 -15.65 28.90
N GLU A 581 10.10 -16.20 30.09
CA GLU A 581 9.03 -16.86 30.86
C GLU A 581 7.88 -15.89 31.19
N PHE A 582 8.21 -14.66 31.59
CA PHE A 582 7.22 -13.60 31.80
C PHE A 582 6.43 -13.30 30.51
N LEU A 583 7.11 -13.15 29.37
CA LEU A 583 6.47 -12.89 28.07
C LEU A 583 5.55 -14.03 27.63
N ASP A 584 5.93 -15.28 27.88
CA ASP A 584 5.13 -16.47 27.51
C ASP A 584 3.87 -16.62 28.39
N ASN A 585 3.88 -16.05 29.59
CA ASN A 585 2.76 -16.04 30.53
C ASN A 585 1.92 -14.76 30.48
N TYR A 586 2.34 -13.73 29.75
CA TYR A 586 1.70 -12.40 29.75
C TYR A 586 0.28 -12.36 29.16
N ASP A 587 -0.14 -13.35 28.36
CA ASP A 587 -1.47 -13.45 27.75
C ASP A 587 -2.44 -14.40 28.50
N LYS A 588 -2.07 -14.89 29.67
CA LYS A 588 -2.94 -15.64 30.59
C LYS A 588 -3.46 -14.75 31.73
#